data_3ee67380583b8fc6dbbec0a9c714bc04
#
_entry.id   3ee67380583b8fc6dbbec0a9c714bc04
#
_cell.length_a   1.000
_cell.length_b   1.000
_cell.length_c   1.000
_cell.angle_alpha   90.00
_cell.angle_beta   90.00
_cell.angle_gamma   90.00
#
_symmetry.space_group_name_H-M   'P 1'
#
loop_
_entity.id
_entity.type
_entity.pdbx_description
1 polymer ?
#
loop_
_entity_poly.entity_id
_entity_poly.type
_entity_poly.pdbx_seq_one_letter_code
_entity_poly.pdbx_strand_id
1 'polypeptide(L)'
;MTTIEINRAPVMTLWAAVVAERLGSPREEALTLGRAVAGMNAQSKAVHLGLREPGEPAAKGKRAAAKAGTVLLLGRAVPVVKTANGLRSASKEGKPDSPEAVERYLEAKFGDALPLARAAMKKLAAAFPKDELAERAYALYELLRPKIPAGTRGWGAKGVLDLEVLAKLAPKRPSTPRKTKRA
;
A
#
# COMPACT_ATOMS: atom_id res chain seq x y z
N MET A 1 1.26 -14.33 -19.76
CA MET A 1 0.64 -14.07 -18.44
C MET A 1 1.72 -13.93 -17.40
N THR A 2 1.82 -12.79 -16.76
CA THR A 2 2.77 -12.61 -15.66
C THR A 2 1.99 -12.65 -14.36
N THR A 3 2.05 -13.78 -13.69
CA THR A 3 1.40 -14.01 -12.41
C THR A 3 2.44 -14.27 -11.33
N ILE A 4 2.14 -13.83 -10.12
CA ILE A 4 3.00 -13.97 -8.94
C ILE A 4 2.18 -14.60 -7.83
N GLU A 5 2.65 -15.71 -7.29
CA GLU A 5 2.03 -16.33 -6.12
C GLU A 5 2.55 -15.68 -4.86
N ILE A 6 1.70 -14.94 -4.15
CA ILE A 6 2.11 -14.08 -3.03
C ILE A 6 0.96 -13.82 -2.06
N ASN A 7 1.30 -13.52 -0.82
CA ASN A 7 0.36 -13.08 0.20
C ASN A 7 -0.17 -11.66 -0.08
N ARG A 8 -1.30 -11.32 0.50
CA ARG A 8 -1.90 -9.98 0.36
C ARG A 8 -1.11 -8.87 1.06
N ALA A 9 -0.51 -9.14 2.22
CA ALA A 9 0.19 -8.12 3.00
C ALA A 9 1.37 -7.45 2.25
N PRO A 10 2.30 -8.17 1.62
CA PRO A 10 3.35 -7.53 0.84
C PRO A 10 2.82 -6.76 -0.38
N VAL A 11 1.73 -7.23 -1.00
CA VAL A 11 1.09 -6.52 -2.12
C VAL A 11 0.49 -5.19 -1.65
N MET A 12 -0.19 -5.18 -0.51
CA MET A 12 -0.70 -3.94 0.07
C MET A 12 0.41 -2.99 0.47
N THR A 13 1.49 -3.51 1.06
CA THR A 13 2.67 -2.70 1.42
C THR A 13 3.25 -2.02 0.20
N LEU A 14 3.46 -2.75 -0.88
CA LEU A 14 4.02 -2.21 -2.12
C LEU A 14 3.07 -1.20 -2.78
N TRP A 15 1.79 -1.55 -2.89
CA TRP A 15 0.79 -0.66 -3.48
C TRP A 15 0.65 0.66 -2.70
N ALA A 16 0.53 0.59 -1.39
CA ALA A 16 0.43 1.78 -0.55
C ALA A 16 1.69 2.65 -0.63
N ALA A 17 2.89 2.04 -0.69
CA ALA A 17 4.13 2.77 -0.89
C ALA A 17 4.16 3.48 -2.26
N VAL A 18 3.75 2.81 -3.32
CA VAL A 18 3.66 3.39 -4.68
C VAL A 18 2.67 4.55 -4.72
N VAL A 19 1.51 4.40 -4.09
CA VAL A 19 0.52 5.49 -3.98
C VAL A 19 1.09 6.68 -3.21
N ALA A 20 1.74 6.45 -2.07
CA ALA A 20 2.37 7.51 -1.29
C ALA A 20 3.43 8.28 -2.09
N GLU A 21 4.29 7.57 -2.82
CA GLU A 21 5.26 8.22 -3.73
C GLU A 21 4.55 9.07 -4.80
N ARG A 22 3.51 8.56 -5.41
CA ARG A 22 2.72 9.29 -6.41
C ARG A 22 2.08 10.55 -5.84
N LEU A 23 1.66 10.51 -4.58
CA LEU A 23 1.06 11.64 -3.88
C LEU A 23 2.10 12.66 -3.36
N GLY A 24 3.39 12.37 -3.49
CA GLY A 24 4.48 13.29 -3.22
C GLY A 24 5.39 12.92 -2.05
N SER A 25 5.17 11.77 -1.38
CA SER A 25 6.07 11.31 -0.33
C SER A 25 7.40 10.82 -0.92
N PRO A 26 8.55 11.15 -0.29
CA PRO A 26 9.82 10.52 -0.63
C PRO A 26 9.75 9.00 -0.49
N ARG A 27 10.57 8.28 -1.25
CA ARG A 27 10.55 6.81 -1.28
C ARG A 27 10.67 6.17 0.11
N GLU A 28 11.58 6.64 0.93
CA GLU A 28 11.80 6.09 2.27
C GLU A 28 10.61 6.28 3.20
N GLU A 29 9.98 7.44 3.16
CA GLU A 29 8.74 7.72 3.86
C GLU A 29 7.62 6.82 3.34
N ALA A 30 7.46 6.74 2.03
CA ALA A 30 6.45 5.93 1.38
C ALA A 30 6.54 4.44 1.74
N LEU A 31 7.74 3.88 1.85
CA LEU A 31 7.96 2.49 2.26
C LEU A 31 7.43 2.24 3.67
N THR A 32 7.76 3.09 4.62
CA THR A 32 7.31 2.94 6.01
C THR A 32 5.80 3.14 6.13
N LEU A 33 5.23 4.11 5.43
CA LEU A 33 3.79 4.32 5.37
C LEU A 33 3.06 3.11 4.79
N GLY A 34 3.57 2.54 3.71
CA GLY A 34 3.00 1.36 3.07
C GLY A 34 2.96 0.15 4.01
N ARG A 35 4.03 -0.07 4.76
CA ARG A 35 4.10 -1.15 5.75
C ARG A 35 3.10 -0.95 6.89
N ALA A 36 2.97 0.27 7.38
CA ALA A 36 2.03 0.62 8.42
C ALA A 36 0.57 0.41 7.98
N VAL A 37 0.22 0.82 6.77
CA VAL A 37 -1.13 0.61 6.21
C VAL A 37 -1.45 -0.88 6.12
N ALA A 38 -0.53 -1.70 5.65
CA ALA A 38 -0.73 -3.15 5.59
C ALA A 38 -0.94 -3.77 6.97
N GLY A 39 -0.19 -3.32 7.98
CA GLY A 39 -0.37 -3.75 9.37
C GLY A 39 -1.72 -3.34 9.94
N MET A 40 -2.15 -2.11 9.72
CA MET A 40 -3.46 -1.61 10.17
C MET A 40 -4.62 -2.36 9.48
N ASN A 41 -4.49 -2.67 8.21
CA ASN A 41 -5.49 -3.44 7.47
C ASN A 41 -5.61 -4.88 8.00
N ALA A 42 -4.50 -5.52 8.33
CA ALA A 42 -4.49 -6.85 8.93
C ALA A 42 -5.17 -6.85 10.32
N GLN A 43 -4.93 -5.85 11.14
CA GLN A 43 -5.58 -5.69 12.45
C GLN A 43 -7.09 -5.49 12.32
N SER A 44 -7.53 -4.64 11.41
CA SER A 44 -8.95 -4.40 11.13
C SER A 44 -9.66 -5.68 10.70
N LYS A 45 -9.02 -6.48 9.87
CA LYS A 45 -9.55 -7.79 9.45
C LYS A 45 -9.62 -8.79 10.61
N ALA A 46 -8.63 -8.80 11.50
CA ALA A 46 -8.63 -9.68 12.67
C ALA A 46 -9.80 -9.37 13.61
N VAL A 47 -10.12 -8.10 13.83
CA VAL A 47 -11.29 -7.66 14.59
C VAL A 47 -12.57 -8.14 13.93
N HIS A 48 -12.72 -7.94 12.62
CA HIS A 48 -13.91 -8.35 11.86
C HIS A 48 -14.15 -9.86 11.88
N LEU A 49 -13.08 -10.66 11.93
CA LEU A 49 -13.17 -12.13 12.03
C LEU A 49 -13.32 -12.65 13.46
N GLY A 50 -13.41 -11.76 14.48
CA GLY A 50 -13.53 -12.14 15.88
C GLY A 50 -12.25 -12.75 16.48
N LEU A 51 -11.13 -12.63 15.80
CA LEU A 51 -9.82 -13.09 16.28
C LEU A 51 -9.20 -12.11 17.29
N ARG A 52 -9.75 -10.90 17.40
CA ARG A 52 -9.33 -9.85 18.33
C ARG A 52 -10.54 -9.02 18.71
N GLU A 53 -10.63 -8.64 19.99
CA GLU A 53 -11.73 -7.80 20.44
C GLU A 53 -11.63 -6.36 19.91
N PRO A 54 -12.78 -5.77 19.45
CA PRO A 54 -12.81 -4.37 19.09
C PRO A 54 -12.60 -3.54 20.37
N GLY A 55 -11.64 -2.65 20.34
CA GLY A 55 -11.41 -1.71 21.44
C GLY A 55 -10.44 -2.17 22.50
N GLU A 56 -9.68 -3.26 22.31
CA GLU A 56 -8.40 -3.30 22.98
C GLU A 56 -7.64 -2.05 22.55
N PRO A 57 -7.54 -1.03 23.42
CA PRO A 57 -6.72 0.10 23.10
C PRO A 57 -5.35 -0.48 22.81
N ALA A 58 -4.81 -0.22 21.64
CA ALA A 58 -3.38 -0.27 21.48
C ALA A 58 -2.84 0.31 22.75
N ALA A 59 -2.27 -0.55 23.61
CA ALA A 59 -2.02 -0.29 25.01
C ALA A 59 -1.89 1.21 25.23
N LYS A 60 -2.51 1.79 26.25
CA LYS A 60 -2.39 3.21 26.58
C LYS A 60 -0.91 3.61 26.72
N GLY A 61 -0.16 3.18 25.79
CA GLY A 61 1.22 3.45 25.51
C GLY A 61 1.29 4.84 24.99
N LYS A 62 1.00 5.71 25.91
CA LYS A 62 1.64 6.99 25.92
C LYS A 62 1.32 7.87 24.71
N ARG A 63 0.52 8.83 25.00
CA ARG A 63 0.34 10.08 24.28
C ARG A 63 1.64 10.76 23.74
N ALA A 64 2.79 10.13 23.88
CA ALA A 64 4.06 10.60 23.29
C ALA A 64 4.01 10.65 21.77
N ALA A 65 3.24 9.78 21.11
CA ALA A 65 3.02 9.80 19.68
C ALA A 65 2.07 10.93 19.23
N ALA A 66 1.33 11.57 20.14
CA ALA A 66 0.37 12.62 19.79
C ALA A 66 1.01 13.90 19.24
N LYS A 67 2.32 14.08 19.37
CA LYS A 67 3.06 15.23 18.82
C LYS A 67 3.57 15.04 17.40
N ALA A 68 3.46 13.85 16.85
CA ALA A 68 4.09 13.50 15.59
C ALA A 68 3.21 13.72 14.36
N GLY A 69 1.90 13.82 14.52
CA GLY A 69 0.96 13.93 13.42
C GLY A 69 0.57 12.60 12.79
N THR A 70 -0.28 12.68 11.80
CA THR A 70 -0.75 11.52 11.02
C THR A 70 -0.73 11.84 9.53
N VAL A 71 -0.54 10.80 8.71
CA VAL A 71 -0.69 10.87 7.25
C VAL A 71 -1.85 9.97 6.84
N LEU A 72 -2.77 10.52 6.07
CA LEU A 72 -3.88 9.74 5.52
C LEU A 72 -3.42 9.01 4.26
N LEU A 73 -3.52 7.70 4.27
CA LEU A 73 -3.14 6.85 3.14
C LEU A 73 -4.08 5.64 3.05
N LEU A 74 -4.66 5.39 1.88
CA LEU A 74 -5.64 4.34 1.64
C LEU A 74 -6.79 4.34 2.68
N GLY A 75 -7.26 5.51 3.07
CA GLY A 75 -8.31 5.66 4.07
C GLY A 75 -7.87 5.38 5.52
N ARG A 76 -6.58 5.21 5.78
CA ARG A 76 -6.01 4.98 7.11
C ARG A 76 -5.21 6.19 7.58
N ALA A 77 -5.44 6.61 8.81
CA ALA A 77 -4.62 7.63 9.48
C ALA A 77 -3.38 6.96 10.08
N VAL A 78 -2.25 7.09 9.40
CA VAL A 78 -0.98 6.46 9.80
C VAL A 78 -0.24 7.39 10.73
N PRO A 79 0.07 6.98 11.97
CA PRO A 79 0.93 7.75 12.86
C PRO A 79 2.35 7.87 12.27
N VAL A 80 2.89 9.09 12.29
CA VAL A 80 4.23 9.37 11.79
C VAL A 80 5.06 10.11 12.82
N VAL A 81 6.37 9.92 12.75
CA VAL A 81 7.37 10.66 13.53
C VAL A 81 8.35 11.35 12.60
N LYS A 82 8.78 12.55 12.98
CA LYS A 82 9.79 13.28 12.26
C LYS A 82 11.18 12.82 12.69
N THR A 83 12.01 12.48 11.71
CA THR A 83 13.40 12.12 11.91
C THR A 83 14.32 13.11 11.19
N ALA A 84 15.63 13.02 11.41
CA ALA A 84 16.61 13.83 10.69
C ALA A 84 16.54 13.62 9.16
N ASN A 85 16.07 12.45 8.71
CA ASN A 85 15.96 12.07 7.31
C ASN A 85 14.51 12.14 6.76
N GLY A 86 13.63 12.85 7.42
CA GLY A 86 12.22 13.02 7.02
C GLY A 86 11.24 12.26 7.90
N LEU A 87 10.01 12.16 7.42
CA LEU A 87 8.95 11.45 8.15
C LEU A 87 9.11 9.92 8.00
N ARG A 88 8.73 9.21 9.06
CA ARG A 88 8.63 7.74 9.08
C ARG A 88 7.33 7.35 9.78
N SER A 89 6.75 6.24 9.39
CA SER A 89 5.67 5.68 10.20
C SER A 89 6.18 5.35 11.60
N ALA A 90 5.33 5.51 12.59
CA ALA A 90 5.65 5.21 13.98
C ALA A 90 5.19 3.81 14.35
N SER A 91 6.06 3.05 15.01
CA SER A 91 5.70 1.80 15.67
C SER A 91 4.73 2.04 16.83
N LYS A 92 4.16 0.98 17.41
CA LYS A 92 3.33 1.06 18.62
C LYS A 92 4.03 1.74 19.81
N GLU A 93 5.36 1.68 19.82
CA GLU A 93 6.20 2.29 20.84
C GLU A 93 6.61 3.74 20.51
N GLY A 94 6.13 4.30 19.41
CA GLY A 94 6.48 5.63 18.94
C GLY A 94 7.85 5.75 18.29
N LYS A 95 8.49 4.63 17.96
CA LYS A 95 9.77 4.61 17.26
C LYS A 95 9.55 4.66 15.75
N PRO A 96 10.44 5.34 15.00
CA PRO A 96 10.34 5.36 13.54
C PRO A 96 10.62 3.97 12.95
N ASP A 97 9.83 3.57 11.97
CA ASP A 97 10.05 2.36 11.21
C ASP A 97 11.23 2.54 10.25
N SER A 98 11.94 1.45 9.97
CA SER A 98 13.09 1.45 9.07
C SER A 98 12.66 1.21 7.62
N PRO A 99 12.91 2.14 6.69
CA PRO A 99 12.62 1.92 5.27
C PRO A 99 13.44 0.78 4.67
N GLU A 100 14.67 0.58 5.12
CA GLU A 100 15.53 -0.52 4.66
C GLU A 100 14.96 -1.89 5.07
N ALA A 101 14.36 -1.97 6.25
CA ALA A 101 13.69 -3.20 6.70
C ALA A 101 12.45 -3.51 5.84
N VAL A 102 11.71 -2.50 5.43
CA VAL A 102 10.57 -2.65 4.53
C VAL A 102 11.01 -3.09 3.14
N GLU A 103 12.06 -2.50 2.59
CA GLU A 103 12.60 -2.91 1.28
C GLU A 103 13.06 -4.37 1.29
N ARG A 104 13.82 -4.78 2.30
CA ARG A 104 14.21 -6.18 2.48
C ARG A 104 13.02 -7.13 2.61
N TYR A 105 11.99 -6.70 3.31
CA TYR A 105 10.74 -7.46 3.40
C TYR A 105 10.09 -7.66 2.04
N LEU A 106 10.00 -6.62 1.22
CA LEU A 106 9.45 -6.70 -0.14
C LEU A 106 10.31 -7.59 -1.04
N GLU A 107 11.63 -7.45 -0.98
CA GLU A 107 12.57 -8.30 -1.72
C GLU A 107 12.41 -9.78 -1.34
N ALA A 108 12.29 -10.08 -0.06
CA ALA A 108 12.08 -11.44 0.42
C ALA A 108 10.75 -12.05 -0.03
N LYS A 109 9.70 -11.23 -0.17
CA LYS A 109 8.35 -11.70 -0.54
C LYS A 109 8.13 -11.80 -2.05
N PHE A 110 8.62 -10.83 -2.81
CA PHE A 110 8.45 -10.78 -4.25
C PHE A 110 9.60 -11.46 -5.02
N GLY A 111 10.79 -11.54 -4.42
CA GLY A 111 11.99 -12.03 -5.12
C GLY A 111 12.26 -11.24 -6.40
N ASP A 112 12.61 -11.93 -7.46
CA ASP A 112 12.95 -11.35 -8.77
C ASP A 112 11.75 -10.65 -9.45
N ALA A 113 10.54 -10.89 -8.98
CA ALA A 113 9.34 -10.25 -9.51
C ALA A 113 9.11 -8.83 -8.96
N LEU A 114 9.84 -8.41 -7.92
CA LEU A 114 9.63 -7.10 -7.29
C LEU A 114 9.75 -5.92 -8.26
N PRO A 115 10.78 -5.81 -9.11
CA PRO A 115 10.88 -4.70 -10.06
C PRO A 115 9.70 -4.64 -11.02
N LEU A 116 9.24 -5.78 -11.49
CA LEU A 116 8.12 -5.89 -12.43
C LEU A 116 6.79 -5.50 -11.77
N ALA A 117 6.53 -6.00 -10.58
CA ALA A 117 5.35 -5.66 -9.79
C ALA A 117 5.32 -4.16 -9.44
N ARG A 118 6.44 -3.61 -8.99
CA ARG A 118 6.60 -2.19 -8.68
C ARG A 118 6.35 -1.31 -9.91
N ALA A 119 6.91 -1.67 -11.05
CA ALA A 119 6.71 -0.93 -12.30
C ALA A 119 5.24 -0.94 -12.75
N ALA A 120 4.57 -2.09 -12.67
CA ALA A 120 3.16 -2.22 -13.00
C ALA A 120 2.27 -1.36 -12.08
N MET A 121 2.54 -1.36 -10.79
CA MET A 121 1.82 -0.54 -9.81
C MET A 121 2.09 0.96 -10.01
N LYS A 122 3.32 1.36 -10.28
CA LYS A 122 3.67 2.76 -10.60
C LYS A 122 2.94 3.25 -11.85
N LYS A 123 2.86 2.42 -12.87
CA LYS A 123 2.13 2.74 -14.10
C LYS A 123 0.63 2.91 -13.84
N LEU A 124 0.04 2.05 -13.01
CA LEU A 124 -1.36 2.18 -12.61
C LEU A 124 -1.59 3.48 -11.82
N ALA A 125 -0.77 3.76 -10.81
CA ALA A 125 -0.88 4.97 -10.01
C ALA A 125 -0.72 6.25 -10.85
N ALA A 126 0.19 6.26 -11.81
CA ALA A 126 0.42 7.38 -12.72
C ALA A 126 -0.74 7.64 -13.70
N ALA A 127 -1.59 6.65 -13.92
CA ALA A 127 -2.75 6.78 -14.79
C ALA A 127 -3.89 7.62 -14.19
N PHE A 128 -3.86 7.86 -12.88
CA PHE A 128 -4.85 8.68 -12.16
C PHE A 128 -4.29 10.05 -11.77
N PRO A 129 -5.11 11.11 -11.78
CA PRO A 129 -4.80 12.35 -11.07
C PRO A 129 -4.58 12.07 -9.58
N LYS A 130 -3.74 12.88 -8.91
CA LYS A 130 -3.36 12.64 -7.51
C LYS A 130 -4.54 12.61 -6.55
N ASP A 131 -5.47 13.54 -6.68
CA ASP A 131 -6.69 13.61 -5.87
C ASP A 131 -7.60 12.41 -6.08
N GLU A 132 -7.82 12.00 -7.32
CA GLU A 132 -8.61 10.81 -7.64
C GLU A 132 -7.94 9.53 -7.13
N LEU A 133 -6.61 9.43 -7.27
CA LEU A 133 -5.85 8.30 -6.72
C LEU A 133 -5.98 8.22 -5.21
N ALA A 134 -5.87 9.34 -4.51
CA ALA A 134 -6.01 9.39 -3.05
C ALA A 134 -7.35 8.83 -2.58
N GLU A 135 -8.43 9.13 -3.29
CA GLU A 135 -9.77 8.64 -2.97
C GLU A 135 -9.97 7.17 -3.34
N ARG A 136 -9.41 6.72 -4.45
CA ARG A 136 -9.64 5.39 -5.03
C ARG A 136 -8.61 4.33 -4.66
N ALA A 137 -7.50 4.70 -4.03
CA ALA A 137 -6.37 3.79 -3.83
C ALA A 137 -6.74 2.49 -3.10
N TYR A 138 -7.61 2.55 -2.10
CA TYR A 138 -8.08 1.35 -1.39
C TYR A 138 -8.99 0.48 -2.27
N ALA A 139 -9.91 1.05 -2.99
CA ALA A 139 -10.79 0.31 -3.91
C ALA A 139 -9.99 -0.34 -5.04
N LEU A 140 -8.97 0.33 -5.57
CA LEU A 140 -8.04 -0.25 -6.53
C LEU A 140 -7.27 -1.43 -5.94
N TYR A 141 -6.83 -1.33 -4.68
CA TYR A 141 -6.20 -2.47 -4.00
C TYR A 141 -7.13 -3.68 -3.95
N GLU A 142 -8.39 -3.51 -3.61
CA GLU A 142 -9.36 -4.61 -3.58
C GLU A 142 -9.53 -5.31 -4.92
N LEU A 143 -9.38 -4.57 -6.02
CA LEU A 143 -9.45 -5.12 -7.37
C LEU A 143 -8.15 -5.82 -7.81
N LEU A 144 -7.00 -5.32 -7.37
CA LEU A 144 -5.70 -5.86 -7.77
C LEU A 144 -5.12 -6.90 -6.81
N ARG A 145 -5.63 -6.97 -5.58
CA ARG A 145 -5.08 -7.88 -4.55
C ARG A 145 -5.05 -9.33 -5.01
N PRO A 146 -4.10 -10.14 -4.52
CA PRO A 146 -4.02 -11.55 -4.87
C PRO A 146 -5.33 -12.29 -4.60
N LYS A 147 -5.80 -13.03 -5.58
CA LYS A 147 -6.98 -13.88 -5.45
C LYS A 147 -6.59 -15.17 -4.75
N ILE A 148 -7.15 -15.37 -3.55
CA ILE A 148 -6.91 -16.58 -2.76
C ILE A 148 -7.92 -17.64 -3.19
N PRO A 149 -7.48 -18.88 -3.48
CA PRO A 149 -8.38 -19.97 -3.86
C PRO A 149 -9.41 -20.26 -2.76
N ALA A 150 -10.63 -20.63 -3.18
CA ALA A 150 -11.69 -21.03 -2.27
C ALA A 150 -11.23 -22.21 -1.39
N GLY A 151 -11.55 -22.17 -0.09
CA GLY A 151 -11.19 -23.22 0.86
C GLY A 151 -9.81 -23.07 1.50
N THR A 152 -8.97 -22.15 1.02
CA THR A 152 -7.69 -21.82 1.66
C THR A 152 -7.92 -20.94 2.87
N ARG A 153 -7.57 -21.40 4.05
CA ARG A 153 -7.73 -20.68 5.33
C ARG A 153 -6.37 -20.41 5.98
N GLY A 154 -6.30 -19.33 6.74
CA GLY A 154 -5.18 -19.00 7.61
C GLY A 154 -4.41 -17.75 7.24
N TRP A 155 -3.63 -17.29 8.20
CA TRP A 155 -2.67 -16.21 8.03
C TRP A 155 -1.57 -16.64 7.07
N GLY A 156 -1.28 -15.81 6.08
CA GLY A 156 -0.25 -16.10 5.11
C GLY A 156 -0.71 -16.95 3.92
N ALA A 157 -2.03 -17.16 3.76
CA ALA A 157 -2.55 -17.77 2.53
C ALA A 157 -2.07 -16.99 1.30
N LYS A 158 -1.47 -17.70 0.36
CA LYS A 158 -1.01 -17.13 -0.90
C LYS A 158 -2.14 -17.10 -1.91
N GLY A 159 -2.18 -16.03 -2.67
CA GLY A 159 -3.05 -15.88 -3.82
C GLY A 159 -2.26 -15.56 -5.06
N VAL A 160 -2.94 -15.39 -6.16
CA VAL A 160 -2.33 -15.04 -7.45
C VAL A 160 -2.50 -13.55 -7.70
N LEU A 161 -1.39 -12.85 -7.82
CA LEU A 161 -1.33 -11.47 -8.32
C LEU A 161 -1.11 -11.52 -9.83
N ASP A 162 -2.07 -11.01 -10.58
CA ASP A 162 -2.00 -10.94 -12.03
C ASP A 162 -1.65 -9.50 -12.46
N LEU A 163 -0.48 -9.32 -13.03
CA LEU A 163 0.01 -8.01 -13.46
C LEU A 163 -0.75 -7.46 -14.69
N GLU A 164 -1.40 -8.33 -15.48
CA GLU A 164 -2.25 -7.89 -16.58
C GLU A 164 -3.54 -7.22 -16.09
N VAL A 165 -4.06 -7.66 -14.94
CA VAL A 165 -5.20 -7.01 -14.29
C VAL A 165 -4.87 -5.57 -13.93
N LEU A 166 -3.66 -5.31 -13.42
CA LEU A 166 -3.23 -3.94 -13.12
C LEU A 166 -3.28 -3.04 -14.36
N ALA A 167 -2.84 -3.54 -15.50
CA ALA A 167 -2.88 -2.79 -16.75
C ALA A 167 -4.31 -2.47 -17.21
N LYS A 168 -5.26 -3.37 -16.93
CA LYS A 168 -6.68 -3.20 -17.30
C LYS A 168 -7.41 -2.23 -16.35
N LEU A 169 -6.92 -2.04 -15.13
CA LEU A 169 -7.51 -1.11 -14.15
C LEU A 169 -7.19 0.36 -14.46
N ALA A 170 -6.17 0.63 -15.28
CA ALA A 170 -5.86 1.98 -15.70
C ALA A 170 -7.01 2.55 -16.54
N PRO A 171 -7.47 3.80 -16.27
CA PRO A 171 -8.52 4.41 -17.06
C PRO A 171 -8.06 4.52 -18.53
N LYS A 172 -8.92 4.13 -19.44
CA LYS A 172 -8.67 4.40 -20.86
C LYS A 172 -8.65 5.90 -21.04
N ARG A 173 -7.50 6.47 -21.39
CA ARG A 173 -7.44 7.88 -21.79
C ARG A 173 -8.37 8.05 -22.99
N PRO A 174 -9.32 9.01 -22.95
CA PRO A 174 -10.02 9.39 -24.16
C PRO A 174 -8.94 9.81 -25.18
N SER A 175 -8.99 9.22 -26.34
CA SER A 175 -8.13 9.62 -27.45
C SER A 175 -8.38 11.10 -27.68
N THR A 176 -7.41 11.95 -27.35
CA THR A 176 -7.47 13.38 -27.64
C THR A 176 -7.67 13.52 -29.15
N PRO A 177 -8.73 14.14 -29.64
CA PRO A 177 -8.89 14.33 -31.06
C PRO A 177 -7.66 15.13 -31.54
N ARG A 178 -6.94 14.53 -32.46
CA ARG A 178 -5.80 15.15 -33.14
C ARG A 178 -6.32 16.46 -33.71
N LYS A 179 -5.93 17.61 -33.12
CA LYS A 179 -6.16 18.89 -33.75
C LYS A 179 -5.52 18.84 -35.11
N THR A 180 -6.31 18.61 -36.13
CA THR A 180 -5.92 18.88 -37.51
C THR A 180 -5.62 20.35 -37.59
N LYS A 181 -4.34 20.70 -37.69
CA LYS A 181 -3.94 22.02 -38.15
C LYS A 181 -4.55 22.19 -39.53
N ARG A 182 -5.63 22.93 -39.61
CA ARG A 182 -6.00 23.52 -40.90
C ARG A 182 -4.88 24.50 -41.24
N ALA A 183 -4.20 24.18 -42.32
CA ALA A 183 -3.33 25.12 -42.99
C ALA A 183 -4.17 26.28 -43.55
#